data_c6bbeae9dece186b797acff1190ec898
#
_entry.id   c6bbeae9dece186b797acff1190ec898
#
_cell.length_a   1.000
_cell.length_b   1.000
_cell.length_c   1.000
_cell.angle_alpha   90.00
_cell.angle_beta   90.00
_cell.angle_gamma   90.00
#
_symmetry.space_group_name_H-M   'P 1'
#
loop_
_entity.id
_entity.type
_entity.pdbx_description
1 polymer ?
#
loop_
_entity_poly.entity_id
_entity_poly.type
_entity_poly.pdbx_seq_one_letter_code
_entity_poly.pdbx_strand_id
1 'polypeptide(L)'
;MAYNTIIAETLDGHVGRVTLNRAEAMNTFSSQMAEDLYDALKGFEIAPDVRVILIKGAGRAFCAGIDVNELKGKTTNQYREWIEKMEAPLVLMSKMQTPVIAQVHGAAAANGMGLVAASDLAIAADNVKMGLTAINVGLNCVGPVIPVARCVGQKKALELLLYGELIKADQALALGLINRVVPMDDLDTAALAWARDLAKKSPLAVKIAKSAFYASRDMPYEAQFAYMNEAFARLCDTSDAKEGVAAFFEKRPPVWQEK
;
A
#
# COMPACT_ATOMS: atom_id res chain seq x y z
N MET A 1 -11.25 -16.46 -6.32
CA MET A 1 -12.37 -16.40 -5.34
C MET A 1 -13.27 -15.24 -5.72
N ALA A 2 -14.57 -15.34 -5.53
CA ALA A 2 -15.47 -14.20 -5.75
C ALA A 2 -15.53 -13.38 -4.46
N TYR A 3 -15.17 -12.11 -4.52
CA TYR A 3 -15.29 -11.17 -3.42
C TYR A 3 -16.54 -10.32 -3.58
N ASN A 4 -17.07 -9.80 -2.46
CA ASN A 4 -18.30 -9.01 -2.49
C ASN A 4 -18.05 -7.51 -2.70
N THR A 5 -16.91 -7.02 -2.21
CA THR A 5 -16.61 -5.57 -2.12
C THR A 5 -15.38 -5.14 -2.90
N ILE A 6 -14.67 -6.10 -3.49
CA ILE A 6 -13.50 -5.84 -4.34
C ILE A 6 -13.53 -6.72 -5.60
N ILE A 7 -12.74 -6.35 -6.59
CA ILE A 7 -12.39 -7.20 -7.73
C ILE A 7 -10.89 -7.48 -7.62
N ALA A 8 -10.51 -8.77 -7.63
CA ALA A 8 -9.12 -9.19 -7.63
C ALA A 8 -8.82 -10.00 -8.89
N GLU A 9 -7.80 -9.59 -9.62
CA GLU A 9 -7.42 -10.18 -10.91
C GLU A 9 -5.90 -10.17 -11.10
N THR A 10 -5.36 -11.12 -11.81
CA THR A 10 -3.96 -11.13 -12.25
C THR A 10 -3.88 -10.60 -13.67
N LEU A 11 -3.03 -9.60 -13.88
CA LEU A 11 -2.77 -8.97 -15.16
C LEU A 11 -1.45 -9.47 -15.74
N ASP A 12 -1.30 -9.32 -17.05
CA ASP A 12 -0.02 -9.57 -17.71
C ASP A 12 1.12 -8.72 -17.11
N GLY A 13 2.32 -9.29 -17.04
CA GLY A 13 3.49 -8.62 -16.46
C GLY A 13 3.60 -8.77 -14.95
N HIS A 14 3.05 -9.85 -14.40
CA HIS A 14 3.17 -10.25 -12.99
C HIS A 14 2.54 -9.25 -12.00
N VAL A 15 1.46 -8.60 -12.39
CA VAL A 15 0.75 -7.62 -11.56
C VAL A 15 -0.57 -8.21 -11.05
N GLY A 16 -0.71 -8.35 -9.74
CA GLY A 16 -2.00 -8.56 -9.09
C GLY A 16 -2.73 -7.21 -8.96
N ARG A 17 -3.99 -7.12 -9.36
CA ARG A 17 -4.79 -5.89 -9.21
C ARG A 17 -5.96 -6.12 -8.28
N VAL A 18 -6.09 -5.26 -7.27
CA VAL A 18 -7.27 -5.14 -6.41
C VAL A 18 -7.97 -3.84 -6.75
N THR A 19 -9.24 -3.94 -7.12
CA THR A 19 -10.12 -2.78 -7.29
C THR A 19 -11.13 -2.76 -6.14
N LEU A 20 -11.09 -1.74 -5.28
CA LEU A 20 -12.13 -1.48 -4.28
C LEU A 20 -13.43 -1.18 -5.05
N ASN A 21 -14.49 -1.95 -4.84
CA ASN A 21 -15.66 -1.98 -5.73
C ASN A 21 -16.98 -1.76 -4.98
N ARG A 22 -17.03 -0.70 -4.18
CA ARG A 22 -18.25 -0.11 -3.59
C ARG A 22 -18.40 1.33 -4.08
N ALA A 23 -18.42 1.51 -5.42
CA ALA A 23 -18.37 2.82 -6.07
C ALA A 23 -19.52 3.75 -5.64
N GLU A 24 -20.72 3.21 -5.44
CA GLU A 24 -21.92 3.91 -4.97
C GLU A 24 -21.74 4.51 -3.56
N ALA A 25 -20.93 3.88 -2.71
CA ALA A 25 -20.54 4.33 -1.38
C ALA A 25 -19.15 5.00 -1.34
N MET A 26 -18.62 5.45 -2.49
CA MET A 26 -17.26 6.02 -2.60
C MET A 26 -16.18 5.12 -2.00
N ASN A 27 -16.34 3.81 -2.11
CA ASN A 27 -15.45 2.79 -1.57
C ASN A 27 -15.20 2.93 -0.07
N THR A 28 -16.24 3.34 0.72
CA THR A 28 -16.14 3.38 2.17
C THR A 28 -15.77 2.02 2.71
N PHE A 29 -14.80 2.01 3.61
CA PHE A 29 -14.15 0.82 4.13
C PHE A 29 -15.05 0.14 5.17
N SER A 30 -15.72 -0.93 4.79
CA SER A 30 -16.54 -1.77 5.65
C SER A 30 -15.77 -2.96 6.19
N SER A 31 -16.30 -3.64 7.20
CA SER A 31 -15.74 -4.90 7.72
C SER A 31 -15.54 -5.94 6.62
N GLN A 32 -16.54 -6.08 5.73
CA GLN A 32 -16.43 -6.99 4.58
C GLN A 32 -15.32 -6.59 3.62
N MET A 33 -15.15 -5.29 3.33
CA MET A 33 -14.06 -4.82 2.47
C MET A 33 -12.68 -5.06 3.11
N ALA A 34 -12.57 -4.91 4.43
CA ALA A 34 -11.35 -5.21 5.15
C ALA A 34 -10.98 -6.71 5.04
N GLU A 35 -11.96 -7.59 5.23
CA GLU A 35 -11.79 -9.04 5.09
C GLU A 35 -11.44 -9.44 3.65
N ASP A 36 -12.22 -8.95 2.67
CA ASP A 36 -11.99 -9.23 1.24
C ASP A 36 -10.58 -8.76 0.80
N LEU A 37 -10.18 -7.54 1.20
CA LEU A 37 -8.86 -6.99 0.88
C LEU A 37 -7.73 -7.79 1.54
N TYR A 38 -7.89 -8.13 2.83
CA TYR A 38 -6.92 -8.95 3.55
C TYR A 38 -6.69 -10.30 2.88
N ASP A 39 -7.78 -10.98 2.51
CA ASP A 39 -7.71 -12.29 1.86
C ASP A 39 -7.15 -12.20 0.44
N ALA A 40 -7.50 -11.16 -0.33
CA ALA A 40 -6.92 -10.93 -1.65
C ALA A 40 -5.40 -10.68 -1.59
N LEU A 41 -4.95 -9.85 -0.64
CA LEU A 41 -3.53 -9.59 -0.43
C LEU A 41 -2.77 -10.87 -0.07
N LYS A 42 -3.31 -11.69 0.84
CA LYS A 42 -2.72 -13.01 1.17
C LYS A 42 -2.72 -13.96 -0.02
N GLY A 43 -3.77 -13.96 -0.82
CA GLY A 43 -3.83 -14.76 -2.03
C GLY A 43 -2.75 -14.38 -3.03
N PHE A 44 -2.55 -13.10 -3.25
CA PHE A 44 -1.49 -12.60 -4.14
C PHE A 44 -0.07 -12.82 -3.59
N GLU A 45 0.12 -12.78 -2.26
CA GLU A 45 1.41 -13.05 -1.63
C GLU A 45 1.95 -14.44 -1.95
N ILE A 46 1.06 -15.43 -2.08
CA ILE A 46 1.44 -16.82 -2.37
C ILE A 46 1.28 -17.20 -3.85
N ALA A 47 0.75 -16.30 -4.69
CA ALA A 47 0.55 -16.55 -6.11
C ALA A 47 1.90 -16.47 -6.86
N PRO A 48 2.34 -17.53 -7.56
CA PRO A 48 3.65 -17.54 -8.22
C PRO A 48 3.76 -16.53 -9.36
N ASP A 49 2.63 -16.17 -9.97
CA ASP A 49 2.58 -15.25 -11.10
C ASP A 49 2.46 -13.77 -10.69
N VAL A 50 2.42 -13.46 -9.37
CA VAL A 50 2.29 -12.09 -8.88
C VAL A 50 3.58 -11.64 -8.20
N ARG A 51 4.16 -10.53 -8.71
CA ARG A 51 5.36 -9.92 -8.17
C ARG A 51 5.14 -8.51 -7.62
N VAL A 52 4.03 -7.88 -8.00
CA VAL A 52 3.61 -6.54 -7.54
C VAL A 52 2.09 -6.52 -7.43
N ILE A 53 1.57 -5.87 -6.39
CA ILE A 53 0.13 -5.66 -6.22
C ILE A 53 -0.19 -4.19 -6.47
N LEU A 54 -1.22 -3.92 -7.28
CA LEU A 54 -1.76 -2.59 -7.55
C LEU A 54 -3.15 -2.50 -6.91
N ILE A 55 -3.36 -1.54 -5.99
CA ILE A 55 -4.66 -1.26 -5.38
C ILE A 55 -5.23 0.02 -5.97
N LYS A 56 -6.48 -0.03 -6.48
CA LYS A 56 -7.22 1.13 -7.00
C LYS A 56 -8.66 1.16 -6.48
N GLY A 57 -9.35 2.26 -6.65
CA GLY A 57 -10.79 2.37 -6.40
C GLY A 57 -11.59 2.33 -7.70
N ALA A 58 -12.82 1.81 -7.66
CA ALA A 58 -13.81 1.99 -8.70
C ALA A 58 -14.58 3.32 -8.52
N GLY A 59 -15.13 3.85 -9.60
CA GLY A 59 -15.96 5.06 -9.56
C GLY A 59 -15.17 6.33 -9.32
N ARG A 60 -15.70 7.27 -8.50
CA ARG A 60 -15.19 8.65 -8.37
C ARG A 60 -14.16 8.87 -7.25
N ALA A 61 -13.90 7.88 -6.42
CA ALA A 61 -12.98 7.99 -5.27
C ALA A 61 -12.16 6.71 -5.08
N PHE A 62 -10.97 6.87 -4.57
CA PHE A 62 -10.16 5.74 -4.10
C PHE A 62 -10.82 5.09 -2.89
N CYS A 63 -10.97 5.82 -1.78
CA CYS A 63 -11.67 5.38 -0.57
C CYS A 63 -11.98 6.60 0.31
N ALA A 64 -13.25 6.81 0.65
CA ALA A 64 -13.70 7.98 1.41
C ALA A 64 -13.69 7.81 2.94
N GLY A 65 -13.06 6.76 3.47
CA GLY A 65 -12.97 6.49 4.91
C GLY A 65 -13.79 5.28 5.34
N ILE A 66 -14.02 5.13 6.65
CA ILE A 66 -14.80 4.00 7.17
C ILE A 66 -16.28 4.10 6.79
N ASP A 67 -16.95 2.96 6.73
CA ASP A 67 -18.41 2.93 6.61
C ASP A 67 -19.03 3.26 7.99
N VAL A 68 -19.48 4.51 8.15
CA VAL A 68 -20.04 5.01 9.42
C VAL A 68 -21.34 4.30 9.84
N ASN A 69 -21.99 3.56 8.92
CA ASN A 69 -23.17 2.76 9.26
C ASN A 69 -22.82 1.60 10.22
N GLU A 70 -21.57 1.17 10.21
CA GLU A 70 -21.07 0.12 11.11
C GLU A 70 -20.78 0.60 12.53
N LEU A 71 -20.85 1.91 12.80
CA LEU A 71 -20.54 2.49 14.13
C LEU A 71 -21.66 2.34 15.16
N LYS A 72 -22.81 1.76 14.83
CA LYS A 72 -23.96 1.71 15.74
C LYS A 72 -23.92 0.50 16.67
N GLY A 73 -24.24 0.74 17.94
CA GLY A 73 -24.67 -0.31 18.88
C GLY A 73 -23.59 -1.26 19.38
N LYS A 74 -22.30 -0.90 19.31
CA LYS A 74 -21.20 -1.73 19.81
C LYS A 74 -20.76 -1.32 21.21
N THR A 75 -20.37 -2.28 22.03
CA THR A 75 -19.62 -2.05 23.27
C THR A 75 -18.17 -1.67 22.95
N THR A 76 -17.44 -1.15 23.93
CA THR A 76 -16.00 -0.80 23.77
C THR A 76 -15.16 -1.99 23.26
N ASN A 77 -15.40 -3.20 23.76
CA ASN A 77 -14.68 -4.39 23.31
C ASN A 77 -15.02 -4.75 21.85
N GLN A 78 -16.30 -4.66 21.50
CA GLN A 78 -16.73 -4.90 20.10
C GLN A 78 -16.18 -3.85 19.13
N TYR A 79 -16.04 -2.57 19.57
CA TYR A 79 -15.36 -1.55 18.77
C TYR A 79 -13.87 -1.87 18.59
N ARG A 80 -13.20 -2.40 19.63
CA ARG A 80 -11.79 -2.81 19.52
C ARG A 80 -11.62 -3.93 18.50
N GLU A 81 -12.39 -5.00 18.61
CA GLU A 81 -12.37 -6.13 17.66
C GLU A 81 -12.69 -5.67 16.21
N TRP A 82 -13.64 -4.76 16.09
CA TRP A 82 -14.02 -4.19 14.81
C TRP A 82 -12.90 -3.37 14.18
N ILE A 83 -12.24 -2.48 14.94
CA ILE A 83 -11.16 -1.66 14.40
C ILE A 83 -9.91 -2.48 14.10
N GLU A 84 -9.62 -3.53 14.86
CA GLU A 84 -8.55 -4.48 14.55
C GLU A 84 -8.75 -5.14 13.18
N LYS A 85 -9.98 -5.52 12.84
CA LYS A 85 -10.32 -6.02 11.50
C LYS A 85 -10.09 -4.97 10.43
N MET A 86 -10.53 -3.72 10.68
CA MET A 86 -10.38 -2.62 9.73
C MET A 86 -8.92 -2.27 9.45
N GLU A 87 -8.03 -2.48 10.40
CA GLU A 87 -6.59 -2.19 10.31
C GLU A 87 -5.77 -3.38 9.81
N ALA A 88 -6.31 -4.60 9.85
CA ALA A 88 -5.59 -5.81 9.48
C ALA A 88 -4.93 -5.75 8.09
N PRO A 89 -5.56 -5.23 7.01
CA PRO A 89 -4.91 -5.08 5.71
C PRO A 89 -3.71 -4.12 5.74
N LEU A 90 -3.79 -3.02 6.52
CA LEU A 90 -2.70 -2.06 6.66
C LEU A 90 -1.49 -2.69 7.35
N VAL A 91 -1.75 -3.46 8.41
CA VAL A 91 -0.69 -4.21 9.12
C VAL A 91 -0.10 -5.30 8.24
N LEU A 92 -0.93 -6.01 7.46
CA LEU A 92 -0.48 -7.06 6.55
C LEU A 92 0.50 -6.53 5.51
N MET A 93 0.22 -5.38 4.88
CA MET A 93 1.08 -4.79 3.85
C MET A 93 2.52 -4.56 4.33
N SER A 94 2.72 -4.24 5.61
CA SER A 94 4.08 -4.09 6.18
C SER A 94 4.79 -5.42 6.45
N LYS A 95 4.07 -6.54 6.48
CA LYS A 95 4.60 -7.88 6.81
C LYS A 95 4.82 -8.75 5.59
N MET A 96 4.08 -8.49 4.51
CA MET A 96 4.20 -9.26 3.27
C MET A 96 5.43 -8.85 2.46
N GLN A 97 5.90 -9.77 1.63
CA GLN A 97 7.11 -9.58 0.81
C GLN A 97 6.79 -8.96 -0.55
N THR A 98 5.60 -9.22 -1.09
CA THR A 98 5.15 -8.66 -2.37
C THR A 98 4.87 -7.17 -2.19
N PRO A 99 5.48 -6.28 -3.00
CA PRO A 99 5.24 -4.85 -2.90
C PRO A 99 3.83 -4.46 -3.35
N VAL A 100 3.28 -3.45 -2.67
CA VAL A 100 1.96 -2.89 -2.92
C VAL A 100 2.08 -1.45 -3.40
N ILE A 101 1.44 -1.13 -4.51
CA ILE A 101 1.34 0.23 -5.07
C ILE A 101 -0.11 0.70 -4.96
N ALA A 102 -0.34 1.86 -4.34
CA ALA A 102 -1.64 2.51 -4.36
C ALA A 102 -1.77 3.41 -5.61
N GLN A 103 -2.84 3.20 -6.39
CA GLN A 103 -3.24 4.06 -7.51
C GLN A 103 -4.43 4.90 -7.07
N VAL A 104 -4.23 6.18 -6.84
CA VAL A 104 -5.13 7.03 -6.07
C VAL A 104 -5.77 8.10 -6.93
N HIS A 105 -7.11 8.17 -6.92
CA HIS A 105 -7.86 9.23 -7.61
C HIS A 105 -8.99 9.78 -6.72
N GLY A 106 -9.49 10.96 -7.05
CA GLY A 106 -10.62 11.59 -6.39
C GLY A 106 -10.35 11.87 -4.93
N ALA A 107 -10.90 11.05 -4.02
CA ALA A 107 -10.70 11.21 -2.58
C ALA A 107 -10.05 9.96 -1.94
N ALA A 108 -9.07 10.22 -1.05
CA ALA A 108 -8.51 9.23 -0.13
C ALA A 108 -8.57 9.80 1.29
N ALA A 109 -9.68 9.56 2.01
CA ALA A 109 -9.94 10.14 3.31
C ALA A 109 -9.91 9.09 4.43
N ALA A 110 -9.52 9.48 5.63
CA ALA A 110 -9.47 8.64 6.83
C ALA A 110 -8.75 7.29 6.55
N ASN A 111 -9.45 6.14 6.60
CA ASN A 111 -8.87 4.84 6.26
C ASN A 111 -8.32 4.78 4.82
N GLY A 112 -8.89 5.55 3.88
CA GLY A 112 -8.37 5.65 2.53
C GLY A 112 -6.97 6.27 2.49
N MET A 113 -6.72 7.35 3.25
CA MET A 113 -5.37 7.91 3.39
C MET A 113 -4.44 6.94 4.13
N GLY A 114 -4.95 6.24 5.14
CA GLY A 114 -4.19 5.18 5.84
C GLY A 114 -3.76 4.05 4.91
N LEU A 115 -4.64 3.64 4.00
CA LEU A 115 -4.36 2.60 3.00
C LEU A 115 -3.27 3.06 2.00
N VAL A 116 -3.33 4.32 1.56
CA VAL A 116 -2.28 4.92 0.71
C VAL A 116 -0.93 4.92 1.44
N ALA A 117 -0.90 5.39 2.70
CA ALA A 117 0.32 5.48 3.49
C ALA A 117 0.89 4.12 3.91
N ALA A 118 0.04 3.09 4.04
CA ALA A 118 0.47 1.71 4.36
C ALA A 118 0.98 0.95 3.12
N SER A 119 0.61 1.40 1.90
CA SER A 119 1.17 0.87 0.66
C SER A 119 2.66 1.25 0.55
N ASP A 120 3.47 0.39 -0.06
CA ASP A 120 4.91 0.64 -0.20
C ASP A 120 5.21 1.85 -1.10
N LEU A 121 4.39 2.04 -2.12
CA LEU A 121 4.48 3.13 -3.09
C LEU A 121 3.08 3.64 -3.43
N ALA A 122 3.00 4.91 -3.87
CA ALA A 122 1.74 5.48 -4.30
C ALA A 122 1.91 6.42 -5.51
N ILE A 123 0.99 6.33 -6.46
CA ILE A 123 0.83 7.24 -7.58
C ILE A 123 -0.59 7.83 -7.55
N ALA A 124 -0.72 9.12 -7.72
CA ALA A 124 -1.99 9.80 -7.62
C ALA A 124 -2.32 10.64 -8.86
N ALA A 125 -3.63 10.80 -9.11
CA ALA A 125 -4.11 11.82 -10.02
C ALA A 125 -3.85 13.23 -9.47
N ASP A 126 -3.63 14.19 -10.34
CA ASP A 126 -3.37 15.60 -10.01
C ASP A 126 -4.50 16.28 -9.23
N ASN A 127 -5.74 15.80 -9.40
CA ASN A 127 -6.94 16.32 -8.75
C ASN A 127 -7.28 15.64 -7.42
N VAL A 128 -6.47 14.71 -6.92
CA VAL A 128 -6.76 13.96 -5.70
C VAL A 128 -6.76 14.86 -4.47
N LYS A 129 -7.60 14.51 -3.49
CA LYS A 129 -7.63 15.10 -2.16
C LYS A 129 -7.48 14.02 -1.10
N MET A 130 -6.58 14.21 -0.14
CA MET A 130 -6.27 13.24 0.91
C MET A 130 -6.33 13.90 2.29
N GLY A 131 -6.79 13.18 3.33
CA GLY A 131 -6.79 13.72 4.69
C GLY A 131 -7.28 12.74 5.75
N LEU A 132 -6.96 13.05 7.02
CA LEU A 132 -7.40 12.30 8.20
C LEU A 132 -8.67 12.94 8.79
N THR A 133 -9.77 12.85 8.08
CA THR A 133 -10.97 13.70 8.23
C THR A 133 -11.93 13.31 9.35
N ALA A 134 -11.72 12.19 10.05
CA ALA A 134 -12.69 11.67 11.03
C ALA A 134 -12.95 12.62 12.22
N ILE A 135 -12.02 13.54 12.53
CA ILE A 135 -12.20 14.55 13.58
C ILE A 135 -13.42 15.45 13.32
N ASN A 136 -13.75 15.70 12.05
CA ASN A 136 -14.87 16.55 11.66
C ASN A 136 -16.27 15.94 12.02
N VAL A 137 -16.31 14.67 12.39
CA VAL A 137 -17.54 13.98 12.84
C VAL A 137 -17.42 13.46 14.28
N GLY A 138 -16.51 14.04 15.09
CA GLY A 138 -16.32 13.67 16.48
C GLY A 138 -15.58 12.34 16.71
N LEU A 139 -14.94 11.80 15.67
CA LEU A 139 -14.06 10.61 15.72
C LEU A 139 -12.62 11.04 15.49
N ASN A 140 -11.70 10.07 15.37
CA ASN A 140 -10.36 10.38 14.92
C ASN A 140 -9.74 9.17 14.17
N CYS A 141 -8.77 9.45 13.30
CA CYS A 141 -8.07 8.45 12.50
C CYS A 141 -6.85 7.86 13.25
N VAL A 142 -7.09 7.33 14.46
CA VAL A 142 -6.01 6.91 15.38
C VAL A 142 -5.16 5.75 14.84
N GLY A 143 -5.73 4.85 14.08
CA GLY A 143 -4.99 3.80 13.39
C GLY A 143 -4.33 4.28 12.08
N PRO A 144 -5.09 4.88 11.15
CA PRO A 144 -4.57 5.41 9.89
C PRO A 144 -3.42 6.42 10.03
N VAL A 145 -3.36 7.18 11.13
CA VAL A 145 -2.25 8.13 11.37
C VAL A 145 -0.90 7.44 11.56
N ILE A 146 -0.88 6.17 11.97
CA ILE A 146 0.38 5.42 12.22
C ILE A 146 1.22 5.33 10.94
N PRO A 147 0.76 4.75 9.81
CA PRO A 147 1.52 4.75 8.57
C PRO A 147 1.72 6.16 8.00
N VAL A 148 0.75 7.08 8.15
CA VAL A 148 0.90 8.47 7.69
C VAL A 148 2.07 9.16 8.41
N ALA A 149 2.19 9.04 9.73
CA ALA A 149 3.27 9.65 10.49
C ALA A 149 4.67 9.13 10.08
N ARG A 150 4.72 7.90 9.61
CA ARG A 150 5.96 7.30 9.09
C ARG A 150 6.37 7.83 7.70
N CYS A 151 5.43 8.36 6.95
CA CYS A 151 5.68 9.01 5.65
C CYS A 151 6.04 10.50 5.80
N VAL A 152 5.21 11.25 6.57
CA VAL A 152 5.27 12.72 6.59
C VAL A 152 5.93 13.31 7.84
N GLY A 153 6.29 12.46 8.80
CA GLY A 153 6.85 12.87 10.08
C GLY A 153 5.78 13.31 11.09
N GLN A 154 6.20 13.34 12.37
CA GLN A 154 5.29 13.46 13.51
C GLN A 154 4.45 14.73 13.51
N LYS A 155 5.07 15.90 13.30
CA LYS A 155 4.35 17.19 13.38
C LYS A 155 3.29 17.33 12.31
N LYS A 156 3.61 16.96 11.07
CA LYS A 156 2.66 17.05 9.97
C LYS A 156 1.54 16.03 10.09
N ALA A 157 1.84 14.82 10.56
CA ALA A 157 0.82 13.83 10.85
C ALA A 157 -0.17 14.30 11.94
N LEU A 158 0.31 14.92 13.01
CA LEU A 158 -0.53 15.49 14.07
C LEU A 158 -1.38 16.65 13.54
N GLU A 159 -0.84 17.53 12.71
CA GLU A 159 -1.60 18.60 12.06
C GLU A 159 -2.77 18.02 11.25
N LEU A 160 -2.49 17.04 10.35
CA LEU A 160 -3.52 16.37 9.55
C LEU A 160 -4.57 15.67 10.41
N LEU A 161 -4.13 15.03 11.51
CA LEU A 161 -4.99 14.29 12.43
C LEU A 161 -5.93 15.20 13.24
N LEU A 162 -5.42 16.34 13.72
CA LEU A 162 -6.13 17.21 14.65
C LEU A 162 -7.00 18.27 13.94
N TYR A 163 -6.63 18.68 12.74
CA TYR A 163 -7.42 19.64 11.95
C TYR A 163 -8.35 18.96 10.95
N GLY A 164 -8.06 17.74 10.51
CA GLY A 164 -8.91 16.99 9.57
C GLY A 164 -9.02 17.63 8.19
N GLU A 165 -8.04 18.43 7.81
CA GLU A 165 -8.00 19.12 6.52
C GLU A 165 -7.60 18.17 5.39
N LEU A 166 -8.05 18.49 4.19
CA LEU A 166 -7.67 17.79 2.97
C LEU A 166 -6.47 18.48 2.32
N ILE A 167 -5.43 17.72 2.02
CA ILE A 167 -4.29 18.16 1.22
C ILE A 167 -4.47 17.73 -0.25
N LYS A 168 -3.90 18.51 -1.18
CA LYS A 168 -3.90 18.22 -2.62
C LYS A 168 -2.75 17.28 -2.99
N ALA A 169 -2.75 16.79 -4.23
CA ALA A 169 -1.74 15.89 -4.77
C ALA A 169 -0.30 16.44 -4.67
N ASP A 170 -0.11 17.70 -5.02
CA ASP A 170 1.18 18.39 -4.96
C ASP A 170 1.73 18.49 -3.53
N GLN A 171 0.86 18.77 -2.57
CA GLN A 171 1.22 18.81 -1.15
C GLN A 171 1.55 17.40 -0.63
N ALA A 172 0.76 16.37 -1.01
CA ALA A 172 1.02 14.99 -0.64
C ALA A 172 2.37 14.49 -1.20
N LEU A 173 2.71 14.87 -2.43
CA LEU A 173 4.00 14.58 -3.05
C LEU A 173 5.15 15.27 -2.31
N ALA A 174 5.02 16.58 -2.02
CA ALA A 174 6.03 17.36 -1.30
C ALA A 174 6.29 16.83 0.11
N LEU A 175 5.27 16.25 0.76
CA LEU A 175 5.37 15.63 2.08
C LEU A 175 5.94 14.21 2.06
N GLY A 176 6.13 13.59 0.89
CA GLY A 176 6.57 12.20 0.78
C GLY A 176 5.48 11.17 1.08
N LEU A 177 4.20 11.57 1.12
CA LEU A 177 3.08 10.64 1.30
C LEU A 177 2.82 9.80 0.05
N ILE A 178 3.10 10.36 -1.13
CA ILE A 178 3.01 9.70 -2.43
C ILE A 178 4.29 9.93 -3.24
N ASN A 179 4.56 9.08 -4.22
CA ASN A 179 5.79 9.09 -5.00
C ASN A 179 5.65 9.80 -6.35
N ARG A 180 4.44 9.82 -6.94
CA ARG A 180 4.18 10.35 -8.28
C ARG A 180 2.83 11.02 -8.36
N VAL A 181 2.75 12.05 -9.19
CA VAL A 181 1.50 12.70 -9.59
C VAL A 181 1.46 12.74 -11.11
N VAL A 182 0.32 12.40 -11.69
CA VAL A 182 0.05 12.41 -13.14
C VAL A 182 -1.34 12.96 -13.42
N PRO A 183 -1.62 13.44 -14.63
CA PRO A 183 -2.99 13.78 -15.02
C PRO A 183 -3.94 12.60 -14.81
N MET A 184 -5.20 12.90 -14.45
CA MET A 184 -6.19 11.85 -14.18
C MET A 184 -6.34 10.86 -15.35
N ASP A 185 -6.33 11.33 -16.59
CA ASP A 185 -6.49 10.51 -17.78
C ASP A 185 -5.31 9.54 -18.02
N ASP A 186 -4.14 9.87 -17.50
CA ASP A 186 -2.93 9.06 -17.62
C ASP A 186 -2.75 8.06 -16.47
N LEU A 187 -3.54 8.18 -15.39
CA LEU A 187 -3.30 7.48 -14.12
C LEU A 187 -3.27 5.96 -14.28
N ASP A 188 -4.25 5.36 -14.95
CA ASP A 188 -4.32 3.90 -15.12
C ASP A 188 -3.11 3.37 -15.91
N THR A 189 -2.74 4.04 -16.99
CA THR A 189 -1.60 3.66 -17.83
C THR A 189 -0.27 3.82 -17.08
N ALA A 190 -0.07 4.95 -16.42
CA ALA A 190 1.15 5.24 -15.68
C ALA A 190 1.34 4.30 -14.46
N ALA A 191 0.27 4.01 -13.71
CA ALA A 191 0.32 3.11 -12.57
C ALA A 191 0.66 1.68 -12.99
N LEU A 192 0.01 1.17 -14.05
CA LEU A 192 0.27 -0.18 -14.56
C LEU A 192 1.68 -0.29 -15.15
N ALA A 193 2.15 0.71 -15.88
CA ALA A 193 3.52 0.74 -16.39
C ALA A 193 4.54 0.71 -15.25
N TRP A 194 4.31 1.48 -14.19
CA TRP A 194 5.18 1.51 -13.03
C TRP A 194 5.20 0.19 -12.26
N ALA A 195 4.05 -0.44 -12.08
CA ALA A 195 3.96 -1.77 -11.47
C ALA A 195 4.71 -2.83 -12.30
N ARG A 196 4.53 -2.83 -13.63
CA ARG A 196 5.26 -3.74 -14.53
C ARG A 196 6.77 -3.50 -14.51
N ASP A 197 7.23 -2.26 -14.40
CA ASP A 197 8.66 -1.96 -14.32
C ASP A 197 9.28 -2.46 -13.01
N LEU A 198 8.55 -2.40 -11.90
CA LEU A 198 8.96 -3.01 -10.64
C LEU A 198 8.96 -4.56 -10.75
N ALA A 199 7.95 -5.14 -11.38
CA ALA A 199 7.83 -6.59 -11.55
C ALA A 199 8.95 -7.21 -12.43
N LYS A 200 9.63 -6.41 -13.26
CA LYS A 200 10.83 -6.83 -14.04
C LYS A 200 12.11 -6.95 -13.21
N LYS A 201 12.14 -6.41 -11.97
CA LYS A 201 13.30 -6.54 -11.08
C LYS A 201 13.39 -7.96 -10.54
N SER A 202 14.58 -8.34 -10.01
CA SER A 202 14.70 -9.65 -9.37
C SER A 202 13.65 -9.79 -8.25
N PRO A 203 12.76 -10.78 -8.33
CA PRO A 203 11.73 -10.99 -7.31
C PRO A 203 12.31 -11.21 -5.92
N LEU A 204 13.42 -11.97 -5.82
CA LEU A 204 14.10 -12.22 -4.55
C LEU A 204 14.71 -10.93 -3.97
N ALA A 205 15.33 -10.11 -4.81
CA ALA A 205 15.90 -8.84 -4.36
C ALA A 205 14.82 -7.91 -3.82
N VAL A 206 13.68 -7.80 -4.49
CA VAL A 206 12.54 -6.98 -4.05
C VAL A 206 11.96 -7.52 -2.74
N LYS A 207 11.69 -8.82 -2.64
CA LYS A 207 11.13 -9.48 -1.45
C LYS A 207 12.04 -9.32 -0.24
N ILE A 208 13.33 -9.60 -0.39
CA ILE A 208 14.33 -9.48 0.70
C ILE A 208 14.47 -8.03 1.13
N ALA A 209 14.59 -7.08 0.19
CA ALA A 209 14.73 -5.67 0.49
C ALA A 209 13.53 -5.12 1.26
N LYS A 210 12.30 -5.39 0.79
CA LYS A 210 11.08 -4.97 1.48
C LYS A 210 10.99 -5.55 2.89
N SER A 211 11.18 -6.86 3.03
CA SER A 211 11.11 -7.54 4.33
C SER A 211 12.15 -6.99 5.31
N ALA A 212 13.38 -6.81 4.86
CA ALA A 212 14.46 -6.30 5.70
C ALA A 212 14.20 -4.84 6.11
N PHE A 213 13.70 -4.00 5.19
CA PHE A 213 13.35 -2.61 5.47
C PHE A 213 12.30 -2.50 6.58
N TYR A 214 11.18 -3.23 6.48
CA TYR A 214 10.14 -3.18 7.50
C TYR A 214 10.56 -3.82 8.82
N ALA A 215 11.28 -4.94 8.79
CA ALA A 215 11.71 -5.63 10.00
C ALA A 215 12.73 -4.83 10.81
N SER A 216 13.61 -4.07 10.16
CA SER A 216 14.68 -3.33 10.82
C SER A 216 14.31 -1.90 11.26
N ARG A 217 13.22 -1.33 10.71
CA ARG A 217 12.93 0.12 10.78
C ARG A 217 12.82 0.71 12.20
N ASP A 218 12.44 -0.10 13.18
CA ASP A 218 12.26 0.33 14.58
C ASP A 218 13.43 -0.16 15.48
N MET A 219 14.49 -0.75 14.88
CA MET A 219 15.68 -1.18 15.58
C MET A 219 16.63 0.01 15.84
N PRO A 220 17.50 -0.04 16.86
CA PRO A 220 18.61 0.90 17.01
C PRO A 220 19.49 0.95 15.75
N TYR A 221 20.07 2.12 15.46
CA TYR A 221 20.77 2.39 14.20
C TYR A 221 21.82 1.32 13.81
N GLU A 222 22.69 0.93 14.73
CA GLU A 222 23.71 -0.10 14.47
C GLU A 222 23.08 -1.48 14.23
N ALA A 223 22.02 -1.83 14.97
CA ALA A 223 21.30 -3.08 14.79
C ALA A 223 20.58 -3.15 13.42
N GLN A 224 20.12 -2.01 12.90
CA GLN A 224 19.59 -1.93 11.53
C GLN A 224 20.65 -2.36 10.51
N PHE A 225 21.87 -1.81 10.60
CA PHE A 225 22.95 -2.20 9.69
C PHE A 225 23.31 -3.68 9.81
N ALA A 226 23.42 -4.20 11.02
CA ALA A 226 23.69 -5.63 11.22
C ALA A 226 22.62 -6.52 10.56
N TYR A 227 21.35 -6.16 10.74
CA TYR A 227 20.22 -6.88 10.12
C TYR A 227 20.24 -6.78 8.59
N MET A 228 20.48 -5.58 8.04
CA MET A 228 20.54 -5.35 6.60
C MET A 228 21.74 -6.03 5.95
N ASN A 229 22.89 -6.10 6.62
CA ASN A 229 24.07 -6.80 6.15
C ASN A 229 23.81 -8.31 6.02
N GLU A 230 23.13 -8.91 6.99
CA GLU A 230 22.72 -10.31 6.92
C GLU A 230 21.72 -10.56 5.77
N ALA A 231 20.76 -9.67 5.58
CA ALA A 231 19.82 -9.76 4.46
C ALA A 231 20.55 -9.63 3.10
N PHE A 232 21.50 -8.72 2.99
CA PHE A 232 22.31 -8.54 1.79
C PHE A 232 23.22 -9.74 1.51
N ALA A 233 23.86 -10.31 2.54
CA ALA A 233 24.70 -11.50 2.39
C ALA A 233 23.90 -12.68 1.84
N ARG A 234 22.69 -12.91 2.38
CA ARG A 234 21.78 -13.94 1.84
C ARG A 234 21.36 -13.67 0.39
N LEU A 235 21.10 -12.40 0.04
CA LEU A 235 20.80 -12.03 -1.34
C LEU A 235 21.96 -12.32 -2.29
N CYS A 236 23.19 -12.02 -1.90
CA CYS A 236 24.39 -12.28 -2.73
C CYS A 236 24.58 -13.76 -3.08
N ASP A 237 24.11 -14.68 -2.24
CA ASP A 237 24.25 -16.13 -2.48
C ASP A 237 23.18 -16.70 -3.45
N THR A 238 22.15 -15.94 -3.79
CA THR A 238 21.09 -16.37 -4.70
C THR A 238 21.58 -16.53 -6.13
N SER A 239 20.91 -17.41 -6.89
CA SER A 239 21.13 -17.55 -8.34
C SER A 239 20.76 -16.26 -9.08
N ASP A 240 19.73 -15.55 -8.63
CA ASP A 240 19.29 -14.28 -9.22
C ASP A 240 20.33 -13.18 -9.07
N ALA A 241 21.05 -13.10 -7.95
CA ALA A 241 22.14 -12.13 -7.77
C ALA A 241 23.30 -12.42 -8.72
N LYS A 242 23.67 -13.69 -8.87
CA LYS A 242 24.73 -14.15 -9.79
C LYS A 242 24.34 -13.87 -11.26
N GLU A 243 23.11 -14.17 -11.63
CA GLU A 243 22.53 -13.88 -12.96
C GLU A 243 22.49 -12.37 -13.22
N GLY A 244 22.02 -11.58 -12.27
CA GLY A 244 21.95 -10.13 -12.44
C GLY A 244 23.31 -9.47 -12.69
N VAL A 245 24.35 -9.92 -11.98
CA VAL A 245 25.74 -9.47 -12.17
C VAL A 245 26.27 -9.92 -13.53
N ALA A 246 26.05 -11.18 -13.93
CA ALA A 246 26.49 -11.68 -15.24
C ALA A 246 25.79 -10.92 -16.38
N ALA A 247 24.47 -10.77 -16.34
CA ALA A 247 23.69 -10.05 -17.33
C ALA A 247 24.13 -8.57 -17.48
N PHE A 248 24.51 -7.92 -16.37
CA PHE A 248 25.03 -6.55 -16.39
C PHE A 248 26.35 -6.44 -17.19
N PHE A 249 27.32 -7.34 -16.94
CA PHE A 249 28.58 -7.34 -17.68
C PHE A 249 28.42 -7.74 -19.15
N GLU A 250 27.50 -8.66 -19.44
CA GLU A 250 27.18 -9.13 -20.77
C GLU A 250 26.24 -8.17 -21.55
N LYS A 251 25.75 -7.11 -20.91
CA LYS A 251 24.82 -6.11 -21.49
C LYS A 251 23.55 -6.74 -22.08
N ARG A 252 23.01 -7.74 -21.43
CA ARG A 252 21.76 -8.41 -21.79
C ARG A 252 20.71 -8.26 -20.66
N PRO A 253 19.41 -8.45 -20.98
CA PRO A 253 18.39 -8.60 -19.95
C PRO A 253 18.66 -9.82 -19.07
N PRO A 254 18.46 -9.73 -17.73
CA PRO A 254 18.56 -10.86 -16.83
C PRO A 254 17.35 -11.80 -16.97
N VAL A 255 17.56 -13.09 -16.64
CA VAL A 255 16.52 -14.12 -16.58
C VAL A 255 16.42 -14.63 -15.15
N TRP A 256 15.43 -14.16 -14.41
CA TRP A 256 15.25 -14.47 -13.01
C TRP A 256 14.75 -15.89 -12.79
N GLN A 257 15.34 -16.62 -11.87
CA GLN A 257 15.02 -18.02 -11.55
C GLN A 257 14.31 -18.16 -10.19
N GLU A 258 14.28 -17.10 -9.39
CA GLU A 258 13.70 -17.05 -8.03
C GLU A 258 14.33 -18.10 -7.06
N LYS A 259 15.65 -18.30 -7.17
CA LYS A 259 16.42 -19.28 -6.40
C LYS A 259 17.68 -18.66 -5.80
#